data_bba9d18f5ce8dd9e998a7689873e2784
#
_entry.id   bba9d18f5ce8dd9e998a7689873e2784
#
_cell.length_a   1.000
_cell.length_b   1.000
_cell.length_c   1.000
_cell.angle_alpha   90.00
_cell.angle_beta   90.00
_cell.angle_gamma   90.00
#
_symmetry.space_group_name_H-M   'P 1'
#
loop_
_entity.id
_entity.type
_entity.pdbx_description
1 polymer ?
#
loop_
_entity_poly.entity_id
_entity_poly.type
_entity_poly.pdbx_seq_one_letter_code
_entity_poly.pdbx_strand_id
1 'polypeptide(L)'
;MTNPYQTTADLFRRTDFMLRRCIEKKLRTLDEEIYRSQHRLLMHLGKEPDCSQNELAARLDISPAAVAVSLNKLEKGGYIERKTNADDHRSNRVAITDRGNQIIHNSIRFFDEIDRGMFEGFTTEEMEQFRLFLEKAHENLRRMQAGAEHKGTGKEAAE
;
A
#
# COMPACT_ATOMS: atom_id res chain seq x y z
N MET A 1 33.45 15.17 -5.40
CA MET A 1 33.18 13.73 -5.13
C MET A 1 31.71 13.60 -4.78
N THR A 2 30.94 12.84 -5.55
CA THR A 2 29.52 12.65 -5.30
C THR A 2 29.34 11.78 -4.05
N ASN A 3 28.53 12.23 -3.11
CA ASN A 3 28.25 11.47 -1.89
C ASN A 3 27.53 10.14 -2.27
N PRO A 4 28.11 8.95 -1.97
CA PRO A 4 27.54 7.66 -2.38
C PRO A 4 26.14 7.42 -1.81
N TYR A 5 25.85 7.97 -0.61
CA TYR A 5 24.51 7.88 -0.03
C TYR A 5 23.48 8.65 -0.85
N GLN A 6 23.85 9.83 -1.34
CA GLN A 6 22.98 10.68 -2.16
C GLN A 6 22.65 10.01 -3.50
N THR A 7 23.67 9.49 -4.19
CA THR A 7 23.49 8.82 -5.50
C THR A 7 22.59 7.58 -5.38
N THR A 8 22.82 6.74 -4.36
CA THR A 8 22.02 5.53 -4.12
C THR A 8 20.58 5.89 -3.73
N ALA A 9 20.41 6.88 -2.84
CA ALA A 9 19.07 7.32 -2.43
C ALA A 9 18.28 7.93 -3.59
N ASP A 10 18.94 8.68 -4.49
CA ASP A 10 18.31 9.26 -5.68
C ASP A 10 17.88 8.17 -6.67
N LEU A 11 18.72 7.16 -6.89
CA LEU A 11 18.36 6.01 -7.73
C LEU A 11 17.18 5.25 -7.15
N PHE A 12 17.18 5.00 -5.83
CA PHE A 12 16.07 4.35 -5.14
C PHE A 12 14.75 5.12 -5.34
N ARG A 13 14.75 6.44 -5.11
CA ARG A 13 13.55 7.28 -5.30
C ARG A 13 13.04 7.25 -6.75
N ARG A 14 13.96 7.31 -7.72
CA ARG A 14 13.62 7.22 -9.15
C ARG A 14 13.04 5.86 -9.51
N THR A 15 13.60 4.79 -8.98
CA THR A 15 13.11 3.41 -9.21
C THR A 15 11.71 3.24 -8.60
N ASP A 16 11.48 3.68 -7.36
CA ASP A 16 10.14 3.66 -6.73
C ASP A 16 9.12 4.47 -7.55
N PHE A 17 9.53 5.66 -8.03
CA PHE A 17 8.66 6.48 -8.88
C PHE A 17 8.29 5.77 -10.19
N MET A 18 9.26 5.12 -10.86
CA MET A 18 9.01 4.36 -12.09
C MET A 18 8.10 3.16 -11.84
N LEU A 19 8.33 2.40 -10.76
CA LEU A 19 7.48 1.29 -10.35
C LEU A 19 6.03 1.76 -10.13
N ARG A 20 5.83 2.85 -9.39
CA ARG A 20 4.50 3.46 -9.17
C ARG A 20 3.81 3.80 -10.49
N ARG A 21 4.52 4.37 -11.46
CA ARG A 21 3.97 4.69 -12.78
C ARG A 21 3.59 3.45 -13.58
N CYS A 22 4.41 2.39 -13.51
CA CYS A 22 4.09 1.11 -14.17
C CYS A 22 2.81 0.50 -13.60
N ILE A 23 2.68 0.48 -12.27
CA ILE A 23 1.48 -0.01 -11.58
C ILE A 23 0.26 0.83 -11.98
N GLU A 24 0.35 2.16 -11.92
CA GLU A 24 -0.76 3.06 -12.26
C GLU A 24 -1.23 2.86 -13.71
N LYS A 25 -0.28 2.77 -14.64
CA LYS A 25 -0.60 2.51 -16.06
C LYS A 25 -1.33 1.18 -16.24
N LYS A 26 -0.89 0.13 -15.57
CA LYS A 26 -1.52 -1.20 -15.64
C LYS A 26 -2.90 -1.22 -14.98
N LEU A 27 -3.07 -0.58 -13.82
CA LEU A 27 -4.37 -0.47 -13.15
C LEU A 27 -5.43 0.17 -14.05
N ARG A 28 -5.08 1.23 -14.76
CA ARG A 28 -5.99 1.89 -15.71
C ARG A 28 -6.41 0.99 -16.87
N THR A 29 -5.63 -0.04 -17.21
CA THR A 29 -6.05 -1.03 -18.22
C THR A 29 -7.04 -2.05 -17.69
N LEU A 30 -7.14 -2.21 -16.36
CA LEU A 30 -8.13 -3.08 -15.73
C LEU A 30 -9.46 -2.35 -15.54
N ASP A 31 -9.39 -1.13 -15.02
CA ASP A 31 -10.55 -0.31 -14.76
C ASP A 31 -10.11 1.16 -14.63
N GLU A 32 -10.66 2.06 -15.45
CA GLU A 32 -10.28 3.48 -15.47
C GLU A 32 -10.66 4.23 -14.19
N GLU A 33 -11.63 3.71 -13.43
CA GLU A 33 -12.13 4.32 -12.22
C GLU A 33 -11.32 3.95 -10.98
N ILE A 34 -10.45 2.92 -11.05
CA ILE A 34 -9.69 2.47 -9.89
C ILE A 34 -8.30 3.10 -9.85
N TYR A 35 -7.98 3.79 -8.75
CA TYR A 35 -6.66 4.36 -8.48
C TYR A 35 -5.85 3.46 -7.56
N ARG A 36 -4.53 3.60 -7.61
CA ARG A 36 -3.58 2.79 -6.83
C ARG A 36 -3.89 2.70 -5.33
N SER A 37 -4.32 3.80 -4.71
CA SER A 37 -4.67 3.82 -3.28
C SER A 37 -5.89 2.95 -2.97
N GLN A 38 -6.91 3.02 -3.82
CA GLN A 38 -8.12 2.21 -3.72
C GLN A 38 -7.84 0.75 -4.00
N HIS A 39 -7.07 0.47 -5.06
CA HIS A 39 -6.64 -0.89 -5.38
C HIS A 39 -5.85 -1.53 -4.22
N ARG A 40 -4.90 -0.81 -3.62
CA ARG A 40 -4.14 -1.30 -2.46
C ARG A 40 -5.04 -1.65 -1.28
N LEU A 41 -6.05 -0.83 -1.01
CA LEU A 41 -7.05 -1.09 0.02
C LEU A 41 -7.90 -2.32 -0.32
N LEU A 42 -8.36 -2.43 -1.57
CA LEU A 42 -9.15 -3.55 -2.06
C LEU A 42 -8.39 -4.87 -1.95
N MET A 43 -7.11 -4.90 -2.35
CA MET A 43 -6.24 -6.06 -2.21
C MET A 43 -6.06 -6.49 -0.75
N HIS A 44 -6.03 -5.54 0.18
CA HIS A 44 -5.92 -5.82 1.60
C HIS A 44 -7.20 -6.43 2.16
N LEU A 45 -8.34 -5.86 1.80
CA LEU A 45 -9.67 -6.40 2.15
C LEU A 45 -9.87 -7.83 1.61
N GLY A 46 -9.32 -8.13 0.42
CA GLY A 46 -9.37 -9.47 -0.16
C GLY A 46 -8.61 -10.53 0.63
N LYS A 47 -7.58 -10.11 1.36
CA LYS A 47 -6.79 -11.01 2.24
C LYS A 47 -7.40 -11.15 3.63
N GLU A 48 -7.98 -10.07 4.14
CA GLU A 48 -8.49 -9.96 5.50
C GLU A 48 -9.82 -9.18 5.51
N PRO A 49 -10.93 -9.85 5.22
CA PRO A 49 -12.25 -9.22 5.04
C PRO A 49 -12.84 -8.62 6.32
N ASP A 50 -12.43 -9.09 7.50
CA ASP A 50 -12.95 -8.64 8.79
C ASP A 50 -12.10 -7.51 9.45
N CYS A 51 -11.17 -6.92 8.71
CA CYS A 51 -10.29 -5.89 9.22
C CYS A 51 -11.03 -4.56 9.45
N SER A 52 -10.88 -3.97 10.61
CA SER A 52 -11.43 -2.65 10.93
C SER A 52 -10.73 -1.52 10.18
N GLN A 53 -11.38 -0.34 10.07
CA GLN A 53 -10.77 0.83 9.42
C GLN A 53 -9.45 1.27 10.09
N ASN A 54 -9.36 1.15 11.41
CA ASN A 54 -8.15 1.51 12.15
C ASN A 54 -7.01 0.52 11.91
N GLU A 55 -7.31 -0.77 11.84
CA GLU A 55 -6.34 -1.80 11.47
C GLU A 55 -5.86 -1.63 10.03
N LEU A 56 -6.76 -1.33 9.09
CA LEU A 56 -6.41 -0.99 7.71
C LEU A 56 -5.50 0.24 7.64
N ALA A 57 -5.79 1.27 8.42
CA ALA A 57 -4.99 2.49 8.49
C ALA A 57 -3.56 2.18 8.97
N ALA A 58 -3.42 1.45 10.08
CA ALA A 58 -2.14 1.04 10.63
C ALA A 58 -1.32 0.18 9.67
N ARG A 59 -1.95 -0.81 9.03
CA ARG A 59 -1.28 -1.73 8.08
C ARG A 59 -0.88 -1.08 6.77
N LEU A 60 -1.66 -0.10 6.32
CA LEU A 60 -1.40 0.62 5.07
C LEU A 60 -0.53 1.86 5.27
N ASP A 61 -0.20 2.18 6.54
CA ASP A 61 0.54 3.39 6.93
C ASP A 61 -0.12 4.66 6.35
N ILE A 62 -1.42 4.79 6.59
CA ILE A 62 -2.23 5.96 6.19
C ILE A 62 -3.19 6.34 7.31
N SER A 63 -3.72 7.57 7.27
CA SER A 63 -4.69 8.01 8.28
C SER A 63 -6.04 7.29 8.16
N PRO A 64 -6.78 7.09 9.26
CA PRO A 64 -8.14 6.56 9.24
C PRO A 64 -9.08 7.36 8.32
N ALA A 65 -8.89 8.68 8.24
CA ALA A 65 -9.63 9.54 7.32
C ALA A 65 -9.36 9.19 5.86
N ALA A 66 -8.11 8.90 5.48
CA ALA A 66 -7.75 8.48 4.13
C ALA A 66 -8.34 7.10 3.79
N VAL A 67 -8.39 6.18 4.77
CA VAL A 67 -9.11 4.90 4.62
C VAL A 67 -10.60 5.13 4.35
N ALA A 68 -11.26 5.95 5.16
CA ALA A 68 -12.69 6.27 5.01
C ALA A 68 -13.00 6.84 3.62
N VAL A 69 -12.20 7.79 3.14
CA VAL A 69 -12.33 8.37 1.78
C VAL A 69 -12.16 7.30 0.71
N SER A 70 -11.18 6.41 0.85
CA SER A 70 -10.92 5.35 -0.12
C SER A 70 -12.02 4.29 -0.12
N LEU A 71 -12.56 3.90 1.05
CA LEU A 71 -13.70 3.00 1.16
C LEU A 71 -14.95 3.59 0.50
N ASN A 72 -15.24 4.88 0.73
CA ASN A 72 -16.38 5.56 0.10
C ASN A 72 -16.28 5.55 -1.43
N LYS A 73 -15.07 5.73 -1.97
CA LYS A 73 -14.83 5.67 -3.42
C LYS A 73 -14.98 4.26 -3.97
N LEU A 74 -14.47 3.24 -3.25
CA LEU A 74 -14.63 1.83 -3.63
C LEU A 74 -16.10 1.41 -3.62
N GLU A 75 -16.86 1.84 -2.63
CA GLU A 75 -18.31 1.58 -2.54
C GLU A 75 -19.07 2.26 -3.68
N LYS A 76 -18.78 3.55 -3.92
CA LYS A 76 -19.39 4.30 -5.03
C LYS A 76 -19.06 3.71 -6.40
N GLY A 77 -17.85 3.15 -6.58
CA GLY A 77 -17.45 2.44 -7.78
C GLY A 77 -17.99 1.01 -7.86
N GLY A 78 -18.72 0.53 -6.84
CA GLY A 78 -19.30 -0.82 -6.82
C GLY A 78 -18.29 -1.95 -6.62
N TYR A 79 -17.10 -1.68 -6.09
CA TYR A 79 -16.08 -2.69 -5.79
C TYR A 79 -16.28 -3.35 -4.42
N ILE A 80 -16.93 -2.65 -3.51
CA ILE A 80 -17.31 -3.12 -2.18
C ILE A 80 -18.73 -2.72 -1.87
N GLU A 81 -19.34 -3.39 -0.90
CA GLU A 81 -20.60 -3.01 -0.26
C GLU A 81 -20.42 -3.00 1.27
N ARG A 82 -21.15 -2.08 1.94
CA ARG A 82 -21.21 -2.07 3.40
C ARG A 82 -22.45 -2.83 3.86
N LYS A 83 -22.22 -3.85 4.71
CA LYS A 83 -23.30 -4.59 5.36
C LYS A 83 -23.50 -4.04 6.76
N THR A 84 -24.64 -3.42 6.99
CA THR A 84 -25.10 -3.08 8.35
C THR A 84 -25.54 -4.37 9.03
N ASN A 85 -24.88 -4.73 10.11
CA ASN A 85 -25.35 -5.84 10.94
C ASN A 85 -26.61 -5.34 11.68
N ALA A 86 -27.75 -6.02 11.52
CA ALA A 86 -29.02 -5.65 12.15
C ALA A 86 -28.96 -5.70 13.69
N ASP A 87 -28.04 -6.51 14.23
CA ASP A 87 -27.89 -6.74 15.68
C ASP A 87 -26.78 -5.91 16.34
N ASP A 88 -25.88 -5.28 15.57
CA ASP A 88 -24.80 -4.44 16.09
C ASP A 88 -24.54 -3.24 15.18
N HIS A 89 -25.15 -2.10 15.51
CA HIS A 89 -24.96 -0.83 14.78
C HIS A 89 -23.52 -0.26 14.81
N ARG A 90 -22.57 -0.97 15.43
CA ARG A 90 -21.18 -0.52 15.60
C ARG A 90 -20.19 -1.10 14.60
N SER A 91 -20.55 -2.15 13.86
CA SER A 91 -19.64 -2.78 12.89
C SER A 91 -20.19 -2.73 11.47
N ASN A 92 -19.83 -1.70 10.73
CA ASN A 92 -19.96 -1.68 9.28
C ASN A 92 -18.97 -2.70 8.69
N ARG A 93 -19.39 -3.92 8.46
CA ARG A 93 -18.59 -4.91 7.73
C ARG A 93 -18.56 -4.54 6.26
N VAL A 94 -17.36 -4.62 5.70
CA VAL A 94 -17.13 -4.36 4.28
C VAL A 94 -17.06 -5.70 3.55
N ALA A 95 -17.92 -5.90 2.55
CA ALA A 95 -17.88 -7.05 1.67
C ALA A 95 -17.39 -6.65 0.28
N ILE A 96 -16.56 -7.49 -0.32
CA ILE A 96 -16.07 -7.28 -1.69
C ILE A 96 -17.11 -7.83 -2.65
N THR A 97 -17.45 -7.04 -3.68
CA THR A 97 -18.37 -7.44 -4.74
C THR A 97 -17.68 -8.32 -5.79
N ASP A 98 -18.44 -8.89 -6.72
CA ASP A 98 -17.88 -9.61 -7.88
C ASP A 98 -16.97 -8.71 -8.72
N ARG A 99 -17.34 -7.43 -8.93
CA ARG A 99 -16.49 -6.44 -9.61
C ARG A 99 -15.17 -6.25 -8.86
N GLY A 100 -15.20 -6.13 -7.54
CA GLY A 100 -14.02 -6.02 -6.71
C GLY A 100 -13.13 -7.26 -6.80
N ASN A 101 -13.73 -8.45 -6.75
CA ASN A 101 -13.01 -9.72 -6.89
C ASN A 101 -12.36 -9.88 -8.27
N GLN A 102 -13.01 -9.44 -9.34
CA GLN A 102 -12.41 -9.42 -10.69
C GLN A 102 -11.17 -8.53 -10.76
N ILE A 103 -11.21 -7.34 -10.15
CA ILE A 103 -10.04 -6.46 -10.08
C ILE A 103 -8.90 -7.12 -9.31
N ILE A 104 -9.18 -7.74 -8.15
CA ILE A 104 -8.16 -8.47 -7.37
C ILE A 104 -7.53 -9.57 -8.22
N HIS A 105 -8.35 -10.43 -8.83
CA HIS A 105 -7.87 -11.56 -9.61
C HIS A 105 -7.02 -11.13 -10.81
N ASN A 106 -7.48 -10.15 -11.57
CA ASN A 106 -6.77 -9.65 -12.75
C ASN A 106 -5.47 -8.93 -12.37
N SER A 107 -5.43 -8.25 -11.22
CA SER A 107 -4.25 -7.52 -10.79
C SER A 107 -3.10 -8.42 -10.34
N ILE A 108 -3.37 -9.62 -9.82
CA ILE A 108 -2.33 -10.58 -9.42
C ILE A 108 -1.39 -10.88 -10.60
N ARG A 109 -1.95 -11.12 -11.79
CA ARG A 109 -1.15 -11.43 -12.98
C ARG A 109 -0.23 -10.28 -13.39
N PHE A 110 -0.74 -9.05 -13.41
CA PHE A 110 0.12 -7.94 -13.85
C PHE A 110 1.16 -7.53 -12.79
N PHE A 111 0.90 -7.76 -11.50
CA PHE A 111 1.94 -7.57 -10.49
C PHE A 111 3.07 -8.57 -10.71
N ASP A 112 2.75 -9.85 -10.93
CA ASP A 112 3.75 -10.86 -11.26
C ASP A 112 4.57 -10.48 -12.54
N GLU A 113 3.91 -9.94 -13.58
CA GLU A 113 4.58 -9.42 -14.78
C GLU A 113 5.52 -8.24 -14.46
N ILE A 114 5.08 -7.29 -13.63
CA ILE A 114 5.91 -6.13 -13.24
C ILE A 114 7.10 -6.59 -12.41
N ASP A 115 6.88 -7.47 -11.44
CA ASP A 115 7.93 -7.95 -10.54
C ASP A 115 8.98 -8.75 -11.33
N ARG A 116 8.57 -9.64 -12.22
CA ARG A 116 9.49 -10.36 -13.11
C ARG A 116 10.26 -9.42 -14.04
N GLY A 117 9.58 -8.45 -14.65
CA GLY A 117 10.22 -7.47 -15.53
C GLY A 117 11.18 -6.54 -14.79
N MET A 118 10.86 -6.18 -13.53
CA MET A 118 11.73 -5.34 -12.70
C MET A 118 13.05 -6.05 -12.36
N PHE A 119 13.01 -7.36 -12.18
CA PHE A 119 14.16 -8.16 -11.78
C PHE A 119 14.72 -9.05 -12.91
N GLU A 120 14.36 -8.76 -14.16
CA GLU A 120 14.89 -9.47 -15.32
C GLU A 120 16.43 -9.35 -15.36
N GLY A 121 17.10 -10.48 -15.50
CA GLY A 121 18.57 -10.55 -15.55
C GLY A 121 19.27 -10.66 -14.19
N PHE A 122 18.53 -10.58 -13.08
CA PHE A 122 19.11 -10.83 -11.75
C PHE A 122 19.32 -12.34 -11.52
N THR A 123 20.45 -12.71 -10.94
CA THR A 123 20.65 -14.07 -10.42
C THR A 123 19.93 -14.24 -9.07
N THR A 124 19.78 -15.48 -8.63
CA THR A 124 19.19 -15.80 -7.31
C THR A 124 19.98 -15.14 -6.18
N GLU A 125 21.30 -15.15 -6.27
CA GLU A 125 22.20 -14.57 -5.28
C GLU A 125 22.07 -13.03 -5.23
N GLU A 126 21.99 -12.38 -6.39
CA GLU A 126 21.77 -10.94 -6.48
C GLU A 126 20.40 -10.55 -5.93
N MET A 127 19.36 -11.32 -6.21
CA MET A 127 18.03 -11.11 -5.64
C MET A 127 18.05 -11.21 -4.11
N GLU A 128 18.72 -12.21 -3.56
CA GLU A 128 18.84 -12.38 -2.10
C GLU A 128 19.62 -11.23 -1.45
N GLN A 129 20.73 -10.81 -2.04
CA GLN A 129 21.47 -9.65 -1.57
C GLN A 129 20.67 -8.36 -1.64
N PHE A 130 19.95 -8.14 -2.73
CA PHE A 130 19.11 -6.98 -2.90
C PHE A 130 17.98 -6.93 -1.84
N ARG A 131 17.36 -8.08 -1.56
CA ARG A 131 16.35 -8.23 -0.51
C ARG A 131 16.92 -7.82 0.86
N LEU A 132 18.09 -8.34 1.24
CA LEU A 132 18.74 -8.01 2.50
C LEU A 132 19.09 -6.52 2.63
N PHE A 133 19.55 -5.89 1.56
CA PHE A 133 19.82 -4.44 1.56
C PHE A 133 18.55 -3.62 1.71
N LEU A 134 17.47 -4.00 1.05
CA LEU A 134 16.17 -3.35 1.19
C LEU A 134 15.62 -3.50 2.61
N GLU A 135 15.69 -4.68 3.21
CA GLU A 135 15.27 -4.91 4.59
C GLU A 135 16.03 -4.02 5.58
N LYS A 136 17.36 -3.93 5.42
CA LYS A 136 18.20 -3.06 6.25
C LYS A 136 17.82 -1.58 6.09
N ALA A 137 17.60 -1.13 4.87
CA ALA A 137 17.19 0.24 4.59
C ALA A 137 15.79 0.53 5.17
N HIS A 138 14.85 -0.40 5.01
CA HIS A 138 13.50 -0.31 5.55
C HIS A 138 13.52 -0.19 7.09
N GLU A 139 14.27 -1.06 7.77
CA GLU A 139 14.38 -1.03 9.24
C GLU A 139 15.01 0.27 9.75
N ASN A 140 16.01 0.82 9.04
CA ASN A 140 16.59 2.10 9.40
C ASN A 140 15.56 3.25 9.29
N LEU A 141 14.76 3.27 8.23
CA LEU A 141 13.70 4.26 8.05
C LEU A 141 12.62 4.12 9.12
N ARG A 142 12.23 2.89 9.47
CA ARG A 142 11.26 2.60 10.53
C ARG A 142 11.73 3.16 11.89
N ARG A 143 13.02 2.98 12.23
CA ARG A 143 13.61 3.55 13.47
C ARG A 143 13.62 5.07 13.47
N MET A 144 13.91 5.69 12.33
CA MET A 144 13.89 7.15 12.20
C MET A 144 12.48 7.70 12.40
N GLN A 145 11.46 7.04 11.88
CA GLN A 145 10.05 7.42 12.05
C GLN A 145 9.63 7.31 13.53
N ALA A 146 9.90 6.17 14.18
CA ALA A 146 9.60 5.97 15.60
C ALA A 146 10.32 6.97 16.52
N GLY A 147 11.57 7.34 16.21
CA GLY A 147 12.33 8.34 16.96
C GLY A 147 11.83 9.79 16.79
N ALA A 148 11.13 10.08 15.68
CA ALA A 148 10.51 11.37 15.43
C ALA A 148 9.20 11.55 16.23
N GLU A 149 8.41 10.49 16.39
CA GLU A 149 7.18 10.50 17.19
C GLU A 149 7.45 10.75 18.70
N HIS A 150 8.55 10.19 19.23
CA HIS A 150 8.95 10.41 20.65
C HIS A 150 9.39 11.85 20.94
N LYS A 151 9.86 12.59 19.93
CA LYS A 151 10.27 14.00 20.10
C LYS A 151 9.10 14.98 19.96
N GLY A 152 7.98 14.57 19.35
CA GLY A 152 6.79 15.40 19.17
C GLY A 152 5.91 15.49 20.41
N THR A 153 5.87 14.45 21.25
CA THR A 153 5.02 14.39 22.45
C THR A 153 5.61 15.09 23.67
N GLY A 154 6.87 15.52 23.61
CA GLY A 154 7.57 16.21 24.72
C GLY A 154 7.42 17.73 24.74
N LYS A 155 6.68 18.37 23.82
CA LYS A 155 6.57 19.83 23.73
C LYS A 155 5.22 20.42 24.21
N GLU A 156 4.24 19.59 24.53
CA GLU A 156 2.92 20.06 25.01
C GLU A 156 2.71 20.00 26.54
N ALA A 157 3.75 19.69 27.31
CA ALA A 157 3.63 19.59 28.77
C ALA A 157 4.36 20.71 29.54
N ALA A 158 4.62 21.86 28.91
CA ALA A 158 5.27 23.00 29.54
C ALA A 158 4.70 24.34 29.04
N GLU A 159 3.41 24.59 29.33
CA GLU A 159 2.81 25.94 29.49
C GLU A 159 1.62 25.85 30.44
#